data_e541eac7f403da213ac394fc515b264f
#
_entry.id   e541eac7f403da213ac394fc515b264f
#
_cell.length_a   1.000
_cell.length_b   1.000
_cell.length_c   1.000
_cell.angle_alpha   90.00
_cell.angle_beta   90.00
_cell.angle_gamma   90.00
#
_symmetry.space_group_name_H-M   'P 1'
#
loop_
_entity.id
_entity.type
_entity.pdbx_description
1 polymer ?
#
loop_
_entity_poly.entity_id
_entity_poly.type
_entity_poly.pdbx_seq_one_letter_code
_entity_poly.pdbx_strand_id
1 'polypeptide(L)'
;ARSAIEIGSQSARFLTGLDQNTPPRFAVNEHCAGGTGSFFEDQMSRLGLKLEDYSRLVGQARSIPRLSGRCAVFAKTDIIHRQQEGVPTPDILLGLCYAMVRNYKAVIVRGLPVEKPVALCGVIGHNQGVIQAVREVFGLTEAELILPEKFPYAGAAGAAEAAMETATCSMGELLASLCGGALEGGDRLC
;
A
#
# COMPACT_ATOMS: atom_id res chain seq x y z
N ALA A 1 10.35 -9.59 -10.29
CA ALA A 1 8.88 -9.56 -10.14
C ALA A 1 8.24 -9.22 -11.48
N ARG A 2 7.04 -9.75 -11.73
CA ARG A 2 6.26 -9.46 -12.95
C ARG A 2 5.10 -8.51 -12.63
N SER A 3 4.69 -8.45 -11.36
CA SER A 3 3.77 -7.44 -10.83
C SER A 3 4.33 -6.88 -9.54
N ALA A 4 3.88 -5.68 -9.15
CA ALA A 4 4.20 -5.06 -7.89
C ALA A 4 2.94 -4.51 -7.21
N ILE A 5 2.79 -4.82 -5.93
CA ILE A 5 1.83 -4.25 -4.99
C ILE A 5 2.60 -3.23 -4.17
N GLU A 6 2.27 -1.96 -4.28
CA GLU A 6 2.84 -0.90 -3.44
C GLU A 6 1.74 -0.37 -2.52
N ILE A 7 2.01 -0.42 -1.21
CA ILE A 7 1.10 0.15 -0.20
C ILE A 7 1.91 1.09 0.68
N GLY A 8 1.79 2.36 0.39
CA GLY A 8 2.39 3.45 1.17
C GLY A 8 1.48 3.96 2.28
N SER A 9 1.91 5.01 2.96
CA SER A 9 1.14 5.65 4.03
C SER A 9 -0.19 6.21 3.52
N GLN A 10 -0.18 6.99 2.44
CA GLN A 10 -1.36 7.67 1.89
C GLN A 10 -1.66 7.28 0.44
N SER A 11 -0.77 6.57 -0.23
CA SER A 11 -0.93 6.13 -1.61
C SER A 11 -0.77 4.63 -1.71
N ALA A 12 -1.48 4.04 -2.67
CA ALA A 12 -1.34 2.64 -3.00
C ALA A 12 -1.37 2.47 -4.53
N ARG A 13 -0.51 1.63 -5.07
CA ARG A 13 -0.35 1.40 -6.50
C ARG A 13 -0.24 -0.07 -6.80
N PHE A 14 -0.73 -0.45 -7.96
CA PHE A 14 -0.51 -1.77 -8.53
C PHE A 14 0.12 -1.63 -9.92
N LEU A 15 1.16 -2.39 -10.18
CA LEU A 15 1.86 -2.44 -11.45
C LEU A 15 1.88 -3.87 -11.96
N THR A 16 1.74 -4.07 -13.27
CA THR A 16 1.82 -5.39 -13.92
C THR A 16 2.44 -5.29 -15.31
N GLY A 17 2.99 -6.39 -15.81
CA GLY A 17 3.73 -6.42 -17.07
C GLY A 17 5.16 -5.89 -16.94
N LEU A 18 5.78 -6.05 -15.76
CA LEU A 18 7.11 -5.49 -15.49
C LEU A 18 8.27 -6.17 -16.22
N ASP A 19 8.05 -7.33 -16.80
CA ASP A 19 9.05 -8.10 -17.56
C ASP A 19 8.83 -8.06 -19.08
N GLN A 20 7.87 -7.25 -19.54
CA GLN A 20 7.51 -7.15 -20.95
C GLN A 20 8.24 -5.96 -21.58
N ASN A 21 8.56 -6.07 -22.88
CA ASN A 21 9.12 -4.98 -23.67
C ASN A 21 8.10 -3.86 -23.99
N THR A 22 6.95 -3.88 -23.34
CA THR A 22 5.89 -2.88 -23.44
C THR A 22 5.77 -2.12 -22.12
N PRO A 23 5.33 -0.86 -22.14
CA PRO A 23 5.14 -0.11 -20.92
C PRO A 23 4.23 -0.85 -19.93
N PRO A 24 4.61 -0.95 -18.64
CA PRO A 24 3.80 -1.61 -17.64
C PRO A 24 2.45 -0.91 -17.47
N ARG A 25 1.42 -1.69 -17.20
CA ARG A 25 0.12 -1.15 -16.79
C ARG A 25 0.13 -0.89 -15.31
N PHE A 26 -0.48 0.21 -14.89
CA PHE A 26 -0.56 0.56 -13.48
C PHE A 26 -1.95 1.09 -13.12
N ALA A 27 -2.29 0.97 -11.86
CA ALA A 27 -3.45 1.58 -11.23
C ALA A 27 -3.03 2.19 -9.89
N VAL A 28 -3.68 3.27 -9.51
CA VAL A 28 -3.44 4.00 -8.26
C VAL A 28 -4.75 4.18 -7.50
N ASN A 29 -4.67 4.33 -6.18
CA ASN A 29 -5.81 4.80 -5.43
C ASN A 29 -6.05 6.28 -5.75
N GLU A 30 -7.30 6.65 -5.91
CA GLU A 30 -7.71 8.05 -6.11
C GLU A 30 -7.79 8.76 -4.74
N HIS A 31 -8.97 9.18 -4.31
CA HIS A 31 -9.16 10.00 -3.11
C HIS A 31 -9.49 9.21 -1.84
N CYS A 32 -9.33 7.89 -1.82
CA CYS A 32 -9.73 7.05 -0.70
C CYS A 32 -8.52 6.49 0.06
N ALA A 33 -8.49 6.66 1.37
CA ALA A 33 -7.49 6.05 2.24
C ALA A 33 -7.63 4.52 2.36
N GLY A 34 -8.75 3.95 1.91
CA GLY A 34 -8.97 2.51 1.90
C GLY A 34 -7.95 1.79 1.02
N GLY A 35 -7.17 0.90 1.62
CA GLY A 35 -6.07 0.21 0.94
C GLY A 35 -4.70 0.85 1.16
N THR A 36 -4.58 1.83 2.05
CA THR A 36 -3.33 2.53 2.39
C THR A 36 -2.98 2.39 3.88
N GLY A 37 -1.75 2.78 4.25
CA GLY A 37 -1.29 2.73 5.63
C GLY A 37 -2.07 3.63 6.59
N SER A 38 -2.56 4.79 6.13
CA SER A 38 -3.36 5.70 6.94
C SER A 38 -4.69 5.08 7.41
N PHE A 39 -5.21 4.10 6.70
CA PHE A 39 -6.36 3.31 7.16
C PHE A 39 -6.05 2.60 8.49
N PHE A 40 -4.87 1.99 8.61
CA PHE A 40 -4.46 1.33 9.86
C PHE A 40 -4.21 2.32 10.99
N GLU A 41 -3.51 3.41 10.70
CA GLU A 41 -3.21 4.45 11.68
C GLU A 41 -4.48 5.00 12.32
N ASP A 42 -5.50 5.29 11.51
CA ASP A 42 -6.81 5.74 11.99
C ASP A 42 -7.47 4.69 12.90
N GLN A 43 -7.45 3.39 12.54
CA GLN A 43 -8.05 2.34 13.35
C GLN A 43 -7.25 2.08 14.64
N MET A 44 -5.92 2.10 14.60
CA MET A 44 -5.07 1.93 15.78
C MET A 44 -5.27 3.08 16.79
N SER A 45 -5.30 4.32 16.30
CA SER A 45 -5.58 5.49 17.15
C SER A 45 -6.93 5.36 17.85
N ARG A 46 -7.96 4.88 17.16
CA ARG A 46 -9.31 4.65 17.74
C ARG A 46 -9.33 3.57 18.81
N LEU A 47 -8.47 2.56 18.67
CA LEU A 47 -8.30 1.50 19.67
C LEU A 47 -7.40 1.90 20.83
N GLY A 48 -6.84 3.12 20.84
CA GLY A 48 -5.87 3.58 21.83
C GLY A 48 -4.53 2.84 21.76
N LEU A 49 -4.19 2.29 20.61
CA LEU A 49 -2.99 1.49 20.38
C LEU A 49 -1.98 2.27 19.53
N LYS A 50 -0.69 1.96 19.71
CA LYS A 50 0.38 2.53 18.88
C LYS A 50 0.57 1.71 17.61
N LEU A 51 0.86 2.38 16.51
CA LEU A 51 1.08 1.72 15.21
C LEU A 51 2.25 0.73 15.25
N GLU A 52 3.28 1.04 16.03
CA GLU A 52 4.47 0.18 16.21
C GLU A 52 4.13 -1.19 16.82
N ASP A 53 3.07 -1.27 17.62
CA ASP A 53 2.62 -2.52 18.24
C ASP A 53 1.81 -3.41 17.29
N TYR A 54 1.41 -2.91 16.12
CA TYR A 54 0.48 -3.59 15.22
C TYR A 54 0.96 -4.99 14.86
N SER A 55 2.17 -5.11 14.31
CA SER A 55 2.72 -6.38 13.85
C SER A 55 2.86 -7.40 14.98
N ARG A 56 3.27 -6.94 16.15
CA ARG A 56 3.39 -7.78 17.37
C ARG A 56 2.02 -8.28 17.84
N LEU A 57 1.02 -7.42 17.84
CA LEU A 57 -0.34 -7.77 18.25
C LEU A 57 -0.99 -8.75 17.27
N VAL A 58 -0.85 -8.49 15.97
CA VAL A 58 -1.38 -9.36 14.90
C VAL A 58 -0.78 -10.77 15.00
N GLY A 59 0.50 -10.90 15.38
CA GLY A 59 1.14 -12.20 15.59
C GLY A 59 0.51 -13.06 16.71
N GLN A 60 -0.35 -12.48 17.55
CA GLN A 60 -1.09 -13.18 18.62
C GLN A 60 -2.51 -13.59 18.18
N ALA A 61 -2.92 -13.24 16.96
CA ALA A 61 -4.25 -13.56 16.46
C ALA A 61 -4.46 -15.07 16.30
N ARG A 62 -5.67 -15.52 16.60
CA ARG A 62 -6.08 -16.92 16.49
C ARG A 62 -7.20 -17.13 15.48
N SER A 63 -7.87 -16.06 15.08
CA SER A 63 -8.96 -16.09 14.11
C SER A 63 -8.96 -14.83 13.24
N ILE A 64 -9.69 -14.89 12.12
CA ILE A 64 -9.78 -13.80 11.15
C ILE A 64 -11.25 -13.38 11.06
N PRO A 65 -11.74 -12.46 11.90
CA PRO A 65 -13.11 -11.97 11.81
C PRO A 65 -13.33 -11.22 10.51
N ARG A 66 -14.51 -11.37 9.94
CA ARG A 66 -14.87 -10.63 8.74
C ARG A 66 -15.21 -9.18 9.11
N LEU A 67 -14.43 -8.27 8.56
CA LEU A 67 -14.61 -6.83 8.72
C LEU A 67 -14.79 -6.15 7.36
N SER A 68 -15.45 -5.01 7.34
CA SER A 68 -15.57 -4.14 6.17
C SER A 68 -14.23 -3.42 5.92
N GLY A 69 -13.73 -3.48 4.68
CA GLY A 69 -12.50 -2.79 4.28
C GLY A 69 -12.73 -1.62 3.35
N ARG A 70 -14.00 -1.30 3.01
CA ARG A 70 -14.30 -0.30 1.99
C ARG A 70 -14.08 1.14 2.46
N CYS A 71 -14.38 1.43 3.70
CA CYS A 71 -14.27 2.77 4.27
C CYS A 71 -13.90 2.68 5.75
N ALA A 72 -13.03 3.56 6.22
CA ALA A 72 -12.61 3.63 7.61
C ALA A 72 -13.80 3.84 8.58
N VAL A 73 -14.85 4.55 8.14
CA VAL A 73 -16.08 4.76 8.94
C VAL A 73 -16.83 3.46 9.16
N PHE A 74 -17.02 2.64 8.11
CA PHE A 74 -17.67 1.33 8.26
C PHE A 74 -16.80 0.35 9.03
N ALA A 75 -15.49 0.36 8.82
CA ALA A 75 -14.57 -0.44 9.60
C ALA A 75 -14.68 -0.14 11.11
N LYS A 76 -14.85 1.14 11.49
CA LYS A 76 -15.08 1.55 12.89
C LYS A 76 -16.30 0.86 13.48
N THR A 77 -17.43 0.86 12.77
CA THR A 77 -18.66 0.24 13.24
C THR A 77 -18.48 -1.27 13.44
N ASP A 78 -17.84 -1.93 12.48
CA ASP A 78 -17.55 -3.36 12.57
C ASP A 78 -16.60 -3.68 13.74
N ILE A 79 -15.57 -2.86 13.98
CA ILE A 79 -14.65 -3.01 15.11
C ILE A 79 -15.42 -2.97 16.43
N ILE A 80 -16.26 -1.94 16.62
CA ILE A 80 -17.07 -1.79 17.83
C ILE A 80 -17.98 -3.01 18.02
N HIS A 81 -18.63 -3.47 16.98
CA HIS A 81 -19.48 -4.64 17.02
C HIS A 81 -18.70 -5.90 17.44
N ARG A 82 -17.53 -6.14 16.83
CA ARG A 82 -16.69 -7.27 17.22
C ARG A 82 -16.16 -7.18 18.64
N GLN A 83 -15.84 -5.98 19.13
CA GLN A 83 -15.47 -5.78 20.53
C GLN A 83 -16.64 -6.12 21.49
N GLN A 84 -17.86 -5.74 21.14
CA GLN A 84 -19.06 -6.08 21.90
C GLN A 84 -19.35 -7.59 21.93
N GLU A 85 -19.00 -8.29 20.84
CA GLU A 85 -19.04 -9.75 20.77
C GLU A 85 -17.91 -10.45 21.56
N GLY A 86 -16.98 -9.69 22.13
CA GLY A 86 -15.85 -10.24 22.89
C GLY A 86 -14.72 -10.76 22.02
N VAL A 87 -14.66 -10.38 20.73
CA VAL A 87 -13.57 -10.78 19.83
C VAL A 87 -12.26 -10.14 20.30
N PRO A 88 -11.18 -10.92 20.48
CA PRO A 88 -9.89 -10.39 20.91
C PRO A 88 -9.33 -9.32 19.96
N THR A 89 -8.70 -8.29 20.52
CA THR A 89 -8.07 -7.21 19.71
C THR A 89 -7.10 -7.72 18.65
N PRO A 90 -6.20 -8.70 18.90
CA PRO A 90 -5.33 -9.25 17.89
C PRO A 90 -6.09 -9.82 16.66
N ASP A 91 -7.20 -10.50 16.90
CA ASP A 91 -8.04 -11.06 15.83
C ASP A 91 -8.69 -9.95 15.01
N ILE A 92 -9.20 -8.90 15.65
CA ILE A 92 -9.75 -7.71 14.99
C ILE A 92 -8.68 -7.07 14.09
N LEU A 93 -7.46 -6.90 14.59
CA LEU A 93 -6.35 -6.31 13.84
C LEU A 93 -5.97 -7.17 12.61
N LEU A 94 -5.94 -8.49 12.75
CA LEU A 94 -5.72 -9.38 11.62
C LEU A 94 -6.87 -9.29 10.62
N GLY A 95 -8.11 -9.26 11.09
CA GLY A 95 -9.29 -9.05 10.25
C GLY A 95 -9.22 -7.75 9.43
N LEU A 96 -8.68 -6.67 10.01
CA LEU A 96 -8.43 -5.40 9.32
C LEU A 96 -7.39 -5.54 8.19
N CYS A 97 -6.32 -6.32 8.39
CA CYS A 97 -5.35 -6.61 7.33
C CYS A 97 -6.04 -7.23 6.12
N TYR A 98 -6.86 -8.25 6.36
CA TYR A 98 -7.61 -8.93 5.29
C TYR A 98 -8.66 -8.02 4.64
N ALA A 99 -9.34 -7.20 5.43
CA ALA A 99 -10.32 -6.24 4.93
C ALA A 99 -9.67 -5.23 3.98
N MET A 100 -8.53 -4.66 4.38
CA MET A 100 -7.75 -3.72 3.60
C MET A 100 -7.23 -4.35 2.29
N VAL A 101 -6.64 -5.54 2.35
CA VAL A 101 -6.09 -6.20 1.15
C VAL A 101 -7.20 -6.62 0.19
N ARG A 102 -8.36 -7.09 0.68
CA ARG A 102 -9.53 -7.34 -0.18
C ARG A 102 -10.02 -6.07 -0.87
N ASN A 103 -10.07 -4.96 -0.14
CA ASN A 103 -10.45 -3.67 -0.73
C ASN A 103 -9.43 -3.21 -1.77
N TYR A 104 -8.14 -3.31 -1.48
CA TYR A 104 -7.07 -3.03 -2.42
C TYR A 104 -7.24 -3.82 -3.73
N LYS A 105 -7.45 -5.14 -3.63
CA LYS A 105 -7.68 -6.00 -4.80
C LYS A 105 -8.90 -5.57 -5.60
N ALA A 106 -10.00 -5.25 -4.93
CA ALA A 106 -11.27 -4.91 -5.58
C ALA A 106 -11.25 -3.51 -6.22
N VAL A 107 -10.58 -2.53 -5.60
CA VAL A 107 -10.67 -1.12 -6.00
C VAL A 107 -9.47 -0.68 -6.83
N ILE A 108 -8.27 -1.13 -6.50
CA ILE A 108 -7.03 -0.70 -7.18
C ILE A 108 -6.69 -1.67 -8.30
N VAL A 109 -6.58 -2.97 -8.02
CA VAL A 109 -6.25 -3.96 -9.07
C VAL A 109 -7.33 -4.03 -10.15
N ARG A 110 -8.61 -4.02 -9.77
CA ARG A 110 -9.78 -3.89 -10.68
C ARG A 110 -9.73 -4.81 -11.91
N GLY A 111 -9.29 -6.04 -11.73
CA GLY A 111 -9.23 -7.02 -12.82
C GLY A 111 -8.01 -6.90 -13.73
N LEU A 112 -7.03 -6.04 -13.42
CA LEU A 112 -5.72 -6.12 -14.05
C LEU A 112 -5.10 -7.50 -13.75
N PRO A 113 -4.40 -8.13 -14.71
CA PRO A 113 -3.77 -9.43 -14.48
C PRO A 113 -2.71 -9.32 -13.39
N VAL A 114 -2.74 -10.26 -12.46
CA VAL A 114 -1.71 -10.41 -11.43
C VAL A 114 -0.72 -11.43 -11.92
N GLU A 115 0.39 -10.97 -12.45
CA GLU A 115 1.46 -11.82 -13.00
C GLU A 115 2.47 -12.14 -11.91
N LYS A 116 2.72 -13.43 -11.71
CA LYS A 116 3.63 -13.96 -10.68
C LYS A 116 5.07 -14.07 -11.21
N PRO A 117 6.10 -13.88 -10.38
CA PRO A 117 6.05 -13.51 -8.96
C PRO A 117 5.72 -12.03 -8.74
N VAL A 118 5.11 -11.75 -7.57
CA VAL A 118 4.63 -10.41 -7.17
C VAL A 118 5.55 -9.80 -6.12
N ALA A 119 6.00 -8.57 -6.32
CA ALA A 119 6.71 -7.82 -5.29
C ALA A 119 5.73 -7.06 -4.40
N LEU A 120 5.95 -7.09 -3.08
CA LEU A 120 5.24 -6.24 -2.11
C LEU A 120 6.18 -5.13 -1.65
N CYS A 121 5.82 -3.90 -1.97
CA CYS A 121 6.58 -2.69 -1.69
C CYS A 121 5.81 -1.72 -0.78
N GLY A 122 6.51 -0.74 -0.23
CA GLY A 122 5.93 0.29 0.64
C GLY A 122 6.03 -0.06 2.12
N VAL A 123 5.83 0.94 2.99
CA VAL A 123 6.05 0.84 4.45
C VAL A 123 5.25 -0.26 5.15
N ILE A 124 4.14 -0.68 4.56
CA ILE A 124 3.25 -1.68 5.15
C ILE A 124 3.80 -3.12 5.05
N GLY A 125 4.81 -3.35 4.22
CA GLY A 125 5.47 -4.64 4.04
C GLY A 125 6.17 -5.18 5.31
N HIS A 126 6.32 -4.38 6.36
CA HIS A 126 6.79 -4.84 7.67
C HIS A 126 5.68 -5.52 8.50
N ASN A 127 4.42 -5.36 8.12
CA ASN A 127 3.30 -5.91 8.86
C ASN A 127 3.04 -7.36 8.44
N GLN A 128 3.31 -8.31 9.33
CA GLN A 128 3.14 -9.74 9.07
C GLN A 128 1.70 -10.13 8.71
N GLY A 129 0.71 -9.47 9.32
CA GLY A 129 -0.70 -9.70 8.98
C GLY A 129 -1.06 -9.24 7.57
N VAL A 130 -0.42 -8.18 7.08
CA VAL A 130 -0.60 -7.73 5.68
C VAL A 130 0.08 -8.69 4.72
N ILE A 131 1.30 -9.15 5.03
CA ILE A 131 1.99 -10.15 4.22
C ILE A 131 1.14 -11.41 4.08
N GLN A 132 0.62 -11.92 5.21
CA GLN A 132 -0.28 -13.07 5.23
C GLN A 132 -1.54 -12.81 4.41
N ALA A 133 -2.20 -11.68 4.61
CA ALA A 133 -3.41 -11.31 3.88
C ALA A 133 -3.17 -11.18 2.37
N VAL A 134 -2.03 -10.61 1.95
CA VAL A 134 -1.67 -10.52 0.53
C VAL A 134 -1.48 -11.90 -0.06
N ARG A 135 -0.75 -12.78 0.61
CA ARG A 135 -0.55 -14.16 0.13
C ARG A 135 -1.88 -14.87 -0.10
N GLU A 136 -2.76 -14.85 0.88
CA GLU A 136 -4.02 -15.58 0.83
C GLU A 136 -5.03 -14.94 -0.14
N VAL A 137 -5.22 -13.62 -0.10
CA VAL A 137 -6.21 -12.92 -0.96
C VAL A 137 -5.82 -12.98 -2.43
N PHE A 138 -4.52 -12.98 -2.74
CA PHE A 138 -4.03 -13.08 -4.11
C PHE A 138 -3.71 -14.52 -4.54
N GLY A 139 -3.79 -15.49 -3.64
CA GLY A 139 -3.47 -16.89 -3.92
C GLY A 139 -2.00 -17.09 -4.31
N LEU A 140 -1.11 -16.48 -3.53
CA LEU A 140 0.34 -16.56 -3.74
C LEU A 140 0.98 -17.56 -2.79
N THR A 141 1.89 -18.35 -3.33
CA THR A 141 2.81 -19.16 -2.51
C THR A 141 3.90 -18.28 -1.91
N GLU A 142 4.68 -18.83 -0.99
CA GLU A 142 5.82 -18.11 -0.40
C GLU A 142 6.85 -17.70 -1.44
N ALA A 143 7.14 -18.57 -2.41
CA ALA A 143 8.08 -18.29 -3.49
C ALA A 143 7.55 -17.28 -4.51
N GLU A 144 6.23 -17.05 -4.58
CA GLU A 144 5.60 -16.13 -5.52
C GLU A 144 5.41 -14.72 -4.95
N LEU A 145 5.59 -14.52 -3.63
CA LEU A 145 5.59 -13.20 -3.00
C LEU A 145 7.02 -12.79 -2.65
N ILE A 146 7.52 -11.79 -3.34
CA ILE A 146 8.86 -11.24 -3.13
C ILE A 146 8.74 -10.03 -2.20
N LEU A 147 9.50 -10.05 -1.10
CA LEU A 147 9.72 -8.89 -0.24
C LEU A 147 11.11 -8.34 -0.56
N PRO A 148 11.24 -7.27 -1.37
CA PRO A 148 12.55 -6.69 -1.68
C PRO A 148 13.25 -6.20 -0.40
N GLU A 149 14.57 -6.32 -0.31
CA GLU A 149 15.33 -5.91 0.88
C GLU A 149 15.06 -4.45 1.29
N LYS A 150 14.91 -3.58 0.28
CA LYS A 150 14.62 -2.15 0.47
C LYS A 150 13.17 -1.79 0.13
N PHE A 151 12.24 -2.67 0.41
CA PHE A 151 10.84 -2.49 -0.02
C PHE A 151 10.16 -1.17 0.43
N PRO A 152 10.50 -0.53 1.57
CA PRO A 152 9.93 0.78 1.90
C PRO A 152 10.38 1.89 0.95
N TYR A 153 11.55 1.73 0.34
CA TYR A 153 12.20 2.73 -0.51
C TYR A 153 12.32 2.31 -1.98
N ALA A 154 11.59 1.28 -2.40
CA ALA A 154 11.71 0.73 -3.75
C ALA A 154 11.51 1.79 -4.84
N GLY A 155 10.54 2.69 -4.68
CA GLY A 155 10.30 3.80 -5.62
C GLY A 155 11.47 4.78 -5.69
N ALA A 156 12.02 5.17 -4.53
CA ALA A 156 13.17 6.08 -4.47
C ALA A 156 14.44 5.43 -5.03
N ALA A 157 14.66 4.15 -4.76
CA ALA A 157 15.78 3.39 -5.29
C ALA A 157 15.72 3.29 -6.82
N GLY A 158 14.54 2.96 -7.37
CA GLY A 158 14.32 2.91 -8.82
C GLY A 158 14.48 4.28 -9.49
N ALA A 159 14.00 5.35 -8.85
CA ALA A 159 14.21 6.71 -9.36
C ALA A 159 15.69 7.11 -9.36
N ALA A 160 16.44 6.75 -8.32
CA ALA A 160 17.87 7.01 -8.24
C ALA A 160 18.65 6.23 -9.31
N GLU A 161 18.29 4.96 -9.56
CA GLU A 161 18.90 4.14 -10.61
C GLU A 161 18.62 4.73 -11.99
N ALA A 162 17.37 5.09 -12.29
CA ALA A 162 17.00 5.73 -13.54
C ALA A 162 17.70 7.09 -13.75
N ALA A 163 17.93 7.85 -12.68
CA ALA A 163 18.64 9.13 -12.73
C ALA A 163 20.12 8.98 -13.11
N MET A 164 20.75 7.83 -12.86
CA MET A 164 22.13 7.58 -13.26
C MET A 164 22.31 7.48 -14.79
N GLU A 165 21.23 7.18 -15.50
CA GLU A 165 21.21 7.08 -16.97
C GLU A 165 20.85 8.40 -17.66
N THR A 166 20.46 9.43 -16.88
CA THR A 166 20.03 10.73 -17.39
C THR A 166 21.12 11.78 -17.28
N ALA A 167 21.03 12.82 -18.14
CA ALA A 167 21.95 13.95 -18.06
C ALA A 167 21.79 14.68 -16.72
N THR A 168 22.91 15.05 -16.11
CA THR A 168 22.92 15.87 -14.92
C THR A 168 22.60 17.32 -15.26
N CYS A 169 21.77 17.98 -14.45
CA CYS A 169 21.55 19.42 -14.54
C CYS A 169 21.91 20.08 -13.20
N SER A 170 22.27 21.34 -13.25
CA SER A 170 22.48 22.13 -12.04
C SER A 170 21.13 22.43 -11.35
N MET A 171 21.17 22.72 -10.04
CA MET A 171 19.97 23.15 -9.31
C MET A 171 19.35 24.39 -9.93
N GLY A 172 20.17 25.32 -10.48
CA GLY A 172 19.69 26.51 -11.14
C GLY A 172 18.91 26.21 -12.43
N GLU A 173 19.40 25.27 -13.24
CA GLU A 173 18.70 24.83 -14.45
C GLU A 173 17.41 24.11 -14.13
N LEU A 174 17.40 23.27 -13.07
CA LEU A 174 16.19 22.59 -12.59
C LEU A 174 15.13 23.60 -12.12
N LEU A 175 15.53 24.57 -11.31
CA LEU A 175 14.63 25.62 -10.83
C LEU A 175 14.12 26.49 -11.99
N ALA A 176 14.97 26.84 -12.95
CA ALA A 176 14.56 27.59 -14.13
C ALA A 176 13.54 26.82 -14.98
N SER A 177 13.72 25.49 -15.15
CA SER A 177 12.77 24.66 -15.88
C SER A 177 11.42 24.53 -15.17
N LEU A 178 11.42 24.42 -13.84
CA LEU A 178 10.21 24.37 -13.02
C LEU A 178 9.45 25.71 -12.99
N CYS A 179 10.19 26.83 -12.91
CA CYS A 179 9.59 28.17 -12.92
C CYS A 179 9.19 28.61 -14.32
N GLY A 180 9.96 28.25 -15.36
CA GLY A 180 9.69 28.61 -16.76
C GLY A 180 8.43 27.94 -17.33
N GLY A 181 8.12 26.72 -16.91
CA GLY A 181 6.89 26.02 -17.29
C GLY A 181 5.60 26.59 -16.64
N ALA A 182 5.74 27.41 -15.60
CA ALA A 182 4.63 28.03 -14.90
C ALA A 182 4.19 29.38 -15.47
N LEU A 183 4.94 29.94 -16.46
CA LEU A 183 4.68 31.28 -16.97
C LEU A 183 3.81 31.33 -18.24
N GLU A 184 3.48 30.20 -18.85
CA GLU A 184 2.56 30.16 -20.01
C GLU A 184 1.08 29.93 -19.65
N GLY A 185 0.77 29.61 -18.39
CA GLY A 185 -0.59 29.52 -17.88
C GLY A 185 -0.74 30.38 -16.63
N GLY A 186 -1.25 31.59 -16.82
CA GLY A 186 -1.33 32.60 -15.80
C GLY A 186 -2.10 32.21 -14.55
N ASP A 187 -1.40 31.68 -13.56
CA ASP A 187 -1.79 31.81 -12.15
C ASP A 187 -0.52 31.66 -11.30
N ARG A 188 -0.13 32.73 -10.66
CA ARG A 188 1.00 32.80 -9.76
C ARG A 188 0.63 32.13 -8.44
N LEU A 189 1.27 30.99 -8.16
CA LEU A 189 1.42 30.49 -6.80
C LEU A 189 2.88 30.75 -6.36
N CYS A 190 3.10 31.86 -5.70
CA CYS A 190 4.17 32.11 -4.74
C CYS A 190 3.53 32.43 -3.40
#